data_7ff67cc9cecd3b017731a62517ba8a68
#
_entry.id   7ff67cc9cecd3b017731a62517ba8a68
#
_cell.length_a   1.000
_cell.length_b   1.000
_cell.length_c   1.000
_cell.angle_alpha   90.00
_cell.angle_beta   90.00
_cell.angle_gamma   90.00
#
_symmetry.space_group_name_H-M   'P 1'
#
loop_
_entity.id
_entity.type
_entity.pdbx_description
1 polymer ?
#
loop_
_entity_poly.entity_id
_entity_poly.type
_entity_poly.pdbx_seq_one_letter_code
_entity_poly.pdbx_strand_id
1 'polypeptide(L)'
;MCIRDSFDTILEDDKILARAQSVTRAYDDFINDAHRYDTSNWWKPDWQGSPTTQYEKNSLKRKLYRAVANVYILEGIRFYVSFACSFAFGELKLLEGSAKIIGLIARDESQHMTVSQNILNKWKQGDDPEMVTIAQEEEQNVYNMFKESVEEEKSWAEYLFKDGSMIGLNDKLLHRYVEWVCNRRMRSIGLKPVYDVPARNNPLPWTEHWISSKGLQVAPQETEVESYIVGGIKQDVKKDTFSGFKL
;
A
#
# COMPACT_ATOMS: atom_id res chain seq x y z
N MET A 1 -4.23 -3.95 28.16
CA MET A 1 -3.19 -3.83 27.11
C MET A 1 -3.06 -2.35 26.79
N CYS A 2 -1.90 -1.77 27.02
CA CYS A 2 -1.64 -0.36 26.73
C CYS A 2 -1.25 -0.25 25.24
N ILE A 3 -1.69 0.80 24.54
CA ILE A 3 -1.31 1.06 23.13
C ILE A 3 0.23 1.08 23.00
N ARG A 4 0.92 1.60 24.02
CA ARG A 4 2.38 1.63 24.08
C ARG A 4 2.99 0.22 24.00
N ASP A 5 2.46 -0.74 24.76
CA ASP A 5 2.98 -2.12 24.78
C ASP A 5 2.85 -2.76 23.39
N SER A 6 1.80 -2.41 22.62
CA SER A 6 1.62 -2.90 21.25
C SER A 6 2.66 -2.34 20.29
N PHE A 7 3.09 -1.08 20.46
CA PHE A 7 4.17 -0.52 19.64
C PHE A 7 5.54 -1.09 20.00
N ASP A 8 5.79 -1.34 21.28
CA ASP A 8 7.06 -1.92 21.72
C ASP A 8 7.22 -3.37 21.21
N THR A 9 6.13 -4.14 21.10
CA THR A 9 6.15 -5.52 20.59
C THR A 9 6.24 -5.65 19.06
N ILE A 10 5.92 -4.60 18.28
CA ILE A 10 6.03 -4.62 16.81
C ILE A 10 7.46 -4.93 16.35
N LEU A 11 8.47 -4.41 17.06
CA LEU A 11 9.88 -4.65 16.73
C LEU A 11 10.38 -6.05 17.10
N GLU A 12 9.59 -6.81 17.87
CA GLU A 12 9.91 -8.18 18.25
C GLU A 12 9.28 -9.22 17.30
N ASP A 13 8.41 -8.79 16.39
CA ASP A 13 7.74 -9.67 15.43
C ASP A 13 8.53 -9.75 14.12
N ASP A 14 9.18 -10.88 13.89
CA ASP A 14 10.02 -11.16 12.72
C ASP A 14 9.23 -11.00 11.38
N LYS A 15 7.93 -11.29 11.36
CA LYS A 15 7.11 -11.16 10.15
C LYS A 15 6.86 -9.70 9.80
N ILE A 16 6.61 -8.86 10.80
CA ILE A 16 6.43 -7.43 10.63
C ILE A 16 7.76 -6.79 10.19
N LEU A 17 8.87 -7.15 10.85
CA LEU A 17 10.20 -6.63 10.49
C LEU A 17 10.62 -7.03 9.08
N ALA A 18 10.45 -8.29 8.70
CA ALA A 18 10.77 -8.78 7.35
C ALA A 18 9.96 -8.02 6.29
N ARG A 19 8.67 -7.76 6.55
CA ARG A 19 7.80 -6.99 5.66
C ARG A 19 8.28 -5.54 5.52
N ALA A 20 8.63 -4.88 6.63
CA ALA A 20 9.16 -3.51 6.61
C ALA A 20 10.47 -3.44 5.81
N GLN A 21 11.41 -4.34 6.04
CA GLN A 21 12.69 -4.41 5.32
C GLN A 21 12.51 -4.67 3.82
N SER A 22 11.58 -5.51 3.44
CA SER A 22 11.27 -5.78 2.03
C SER A 22 10.79 -4.52 1.30
N VAL A 23 9.98 -3.69 1.96
CA VAL A 23 9.47 -2.44 1.40
C VAL A 23 10.57 -1.39 1.26
N THR A 24 11.45 -1.26 2.25
CA THR A 24 12.45 -0.16 2.30
C THR A 24 13.64 -0.39 1.37
N ARG A 25 14.00 -1.63 1.07
CA ARG A 25 15.22 -1.98 0.32
C ARG A 25 15.43 -1.18 -0.98
N ALA A 26 14.38 -1.07 -1.82
CA ALA A 26 14.50 -0.38 -3.09
C ALA A 26 14.71 1.14 -2.92
N TYR A 27 14.17 1.72 -1.85
CA TYR A 27 14.37 3.12 -1.51
C TYR A 27 15.79 3.36 -0.99
N ASP A 28 16.26 2.50 -0.08
CA ASP A 28 17.61 2.58 0.49
C ASP A 28 18.67 2.46 -0.62
N ASP A 29 18.50 1.53 -1.55
CA ASP A 29 19.38 1.36 -2.70
C ASP A 29 19.43 2.60 -3.58
N PHE A 30 18.28 3.24 -3.85
CA PHE A 30 18.22 4.46 -4.63
C PHE A 30 18.83 5.65 -3.88
N ILE A 31 18.46 5.85 -2.61
CA ILE A 31 18.94 6.97 -1.77
C ILE A 31 20.47 6.90 -1.62
N ASN A 32 21.00 5.73 -1.32
CA ASN A 32 22.45 5.53 -1.15
C ASN A 32 23.24 5.83 -2.43
N ASP A 33 22.73 5.41 -3.60
CA ASP A 33 23.40 5.69 -4.87
C ASP A 33 23.21 7.14 -5.31
N ALA A 34 22.04 7.76 -5.06
CA ALA A 34 21.84 9.19 -5.30
C ALA A 34 22.82 10.02 -4.49
N HIS A 35 23.02 9.70 -3.22
CA HIS A 35 23.97 10.37 -2.36
C HIS A 35 25.43 10.18 -2.84
N ARG A 36 25.81 8.97 -3.26
CA ARG A 36 27.15 8.71 -3.85
C ARG A 36 27.35 9.49 -5.14
N TYR A 37 26.37 9.51 -6.02
CA TYR A 37 26.41 10.24 -7.28
C TYR A 37 26.59 11.74 -7.05
N ASP A 38 25.83 12.32 -6.14
CA ASP A 38 25.93 13.73 -5.78
C ASP A 38 27.29 14.07 -5.19
N THR A 39 27.74 13.33 -4.20
CA THR A 39 29.03 13.56 -3.52
C THR A 39 30.24 13.31 -4.42
N SER A 40 30.19 12.34 -5.34
CA SER A 40 31.30 12.03 -6.25
C SER A 40 31.46 13.04 -7.39
N ASN A 41 30.42 13.73 -7.78
CA ASN A 41 30.39 14.65 -8.90
C ASN A 41 30.57 16.12 -8.51
N TRP A 42 30.41 16.47 -7.24
CA TRP A 42 30.53 17.84 -6.76
C TRP A 42 31.90 18.49 -6.99
N TRP A 43 32.99 17.70 -7.15
CA TRP A 43 34.36 18.18 -7.33
C TRP A 43 34.92 18.07 -8.75
N LYS A 44 34.16 17.60 -9.76
CA LYS A 44 34.69 17.40 -11.12
C LYS A 44 34.23 18.52 -12.05
N PRO A 45 35.10 19.48 -12.45
CA PRO A 45 34.73 20.56 -13.38
C PRO A 45 34.29 20.08 -14.78
N ASP A 46 34.72 18.88 -15.21
CA ASP A 46 34.50 18.32 -16.56
C ASP A 46 33.55 17.10 -16.58
N TRP A 47 32.62 17.01 -15.68
CA TRP A 47 31.74 15.84 -15.53
C TRP A 47 30.77 15.59 -16.70
N GLN A 48 30.59 16.54 -17.60
CA GLN A 48 29.74 16.38 -18.78
C GLN A 48 30.44 15.58 -19.89
N GLY A 49 30.37 14.26 -19.83
CA GLY A 49 30.78 13.38 -20.92
C GLY A 49 31.81 12.29 -20.64
N SER A 50 32.25 12.12 -19.40
CA SER A 50 33.09 10.95 -19.06
C SER A 50 32.26 9.65 -19.16
N PRO A 51 32.77 8.57 -19.78
CA PRO A 51 32.09 7.27 -19.81
C PRO A 51 31.69 6.74 -18.42
N THR A 52 32.49 7.00 -17.41
CA THR A 52 32.23 6.63 -16.01
C THR A 52 31.01 7.38 -15.48
N THR A 53 30.89 8.67 -15.76
CA THR A 53 29.76 9.51 -15.33
C THR A 53 28.44 9.09 -16.00
N GLN A 54 28.50 8.70 -17.27
CA GLN A 54 27.32 8.20 -17.97
C GLN A 54 26.86 6.84 -17.42
N TYR A 55 27.80 5.96 -17.09
CA TYR A 55 27.48 4.68 -16.45
C TYR A 55 26.83 4.88 -15.07
N GLU A 56 27.41 5.76 -14.25
CA GLU A 56 26.86 6.10 -12.93
C GLU A 56 25.48 6.71 -13.05
N LYS A 57 25.24 7.61 -13.98
CA LYS A 57 23.94 8.21 -14.28
C LYS A 57 22.90 7.15 -14.69
N ASN A 58 23.27 6.23 -15.58
CA ASN A 58 22.38 5.16 -16.01
C ASN A 58 22.06 4.19 -14.86
N SER A 59 23.04 3.88 -14.02
CA SER A 59 22.82 3.08 -12.81
C SER A 59 21.82 3.75 -11.87
N LEU A 60 21.98 5.05 -11.63
CA LEU A 60 21.08 5.83 -10.78
C LEU A 60 19.65 5.89 -11.36
N LYS A 61 19.50 6.15 -12.68
CA LYS A 61 18.20 6.12 -13.36
C LYS A 61 17.52 4.75 -13.26
N ARG A 62 18.28 3.66 -13.36
CA ARG A 62 17.78 2.30 -13.20
C ARG A 62 17.24 2.07 -11.79
N LYS A 63 17.95 2.50 -10.76
CA LYS A 63 17.49 2.41 -9.38
C LYS A 63 16.28 3.30 -9.12
N LEU A 64 16.24 4.50 -9.69
CA LEU A 64 15.05 5.35 -9.66
C LEU A 64 13.83 4.65 -10.28
N TYR A 65 14.00 3.99 -11.43
CA TYR A 65 12.93 3.23 -12.06
C TYR A 65 12.40 2.12 -11.15
N ARG A 66 13.30 1.35 -10.51
CA ARG A 66 12.94 0.32 -9.53
C ARG A 66 12.26 0.90 -8.30
N ALA A 67 12.72 2.03 -7.78
CA ALA A 67 12.11 2.70 -6.64
C ALA A 67 10.67 3.14 -6.95
N VAL A 68 10.41 3.75 -8.12
CA VAL A 68 9.04 4.13 -8.54
C VAL A 68 8.16 2.91 -8.78
N ALA A 69 8.70 1.83 -9.36
CA ALA A 69 7.98 0.57 -9.50
C ALA A 69 7.63 -0.04 -8.12
N ASN A 70 8.54 0.08 -7.14
CA ASN A 70 8.28 -0.37 -5.77
C ASN A 70 7.19 0.45 -5.07
N VAL A 71 7.16 1.78 -5.25
CA VAL A 71 6.05 2.64 -4.77
C VAL A 71 4.73 2.15 -5.37
N TYR A 72 4.68 1.94 -6.68
CA TYR A 72 3.48 1.46 -7.37
C TYR A 72 2.99 0.11 -6.84
N ILE A 73 3.90 -0.83 -6.57
CA ILE A 73 3.60 -2.14 -6.00
C ILE A 73 3.16 -2.03 -4.53
N LEU A 74 3.83 -1.19 -3.73
CA LEU A 74 3.47 -0.95 -2.34
C LEU A 74 2.02 -0.49 -2.22
N GLU A 75 1.69 0.59 -2.90
CA GLU A 75 0.38 1.23 -2.85
C GLU A 75 -0.70 0.43 -3.59
N GLY A 76 -0.31 -0.30 -4.64
CA GLY A 76 -1.22 -1.06 -5.47
C GLY A 76 -1.49 -2.51 -5.03
N ILE A 77 -0.63 -3.11 -4.18
CA ILE A 77 -0.72 -4.51 -3.79
C ILE A 77 -0.54 -4.71 -2.28
N ARG A 78 0.58 -4.21 -1.69
CA ARG A 78 0.99 -4.55 -0.33
C ARG A 78 0.04 -4.08 0.77
N PHE A 79 -0.82 -3.12 0.50
CA PHE A 79 -1.85 -2.67 1.45
C PHE A 79 -3.15 -3.46 1.36
N TYR A 80 -3.39 -4.16 0.26
CA TYR A 80 -4.72 -4.68 -0.08
C TYR A 80 -5.18 -5.83 0.80
N VAL A 81 -4.28 -6.69 1.30
CA VAL A 81 -4.62 -7.73 2.29
C VAL A 81 -5.08 -7.08 3.60
N SER A 82 -4.31 -6.12 4.10
CA SER A 82 -4.64 -5.40 5.34
C SER A 82 -5.91 -4.56 5.20
N PHE A 83 -6.13 -3.93 4.05
CA PHE A 83 -7.37 -3.21 3.75
C PHE A 83 -8.58 -4.16 3.75
N ALA A 84 -8.48 -5.30 3.08
CA ALA A 84 -9.57 -6.28 3.05
C ALA A 84 -9.92 -6.78 4.45
N CYS A 85 -8.92 -7.07 5.29
CA CYS A 85 -9.15 -7.46 6.68
C CYS A 85 -9.87 -6.35 7.48
N SER A 86 -9.43 -5.10 7.33
CA SER A 86 -10.04 -3.95 8.01
C SER A 86 -11.49 -3.72 7.55
N PHE A 87 -11.74 -3.83 6.26
CA PHE A 87 -13.09 -3.69 5.70
C PHE A 87 -14.02 -4.84 6.11
N ALA A 88 -13.50 -6.06 6.27
CA ALA A 88 -14.28 -7.18 6.77
C ALA A 88 -14.86 -6.91 8.17
N PHE A 89 -14.13 -6.23 9.04
CA PHE A 89 -14.68 -5.76 10.32
C PHE A 89 -15.82 -4.77 10.10
N GLY A 90 -15.71 -3.85 9.15
CA GLY A 90 -16.78 -2.91 8.79
C GLY A 90 -18.04 -3.64 8.26
N GLU A 91 -17.87 -4.64 7.38
CA GLU A 91 -18.98 -5.48 6.88
C GLU A 91 -19.72 -6.23 8.01
N LEU A 92 -18.99 -6.65 9.02
CA LEU A 92 -19.54 -7.30 10.21
C LEU A 92 -20.08 -6.30 11.25
N LYS A 93 -20.09 -5.00 10.94
CA LYS A 93 -20.44 -3.91 11.86
C LYS A 93 -19.61 -3.90 13.16
N LEU A 94 -18.37 -4.39 13.05
CA LEU A 94 -17.37 -4.33 14.09
C LEU A 94 -16.33 -3.28 13.69
N LEU A 95 -15.88 -2.44 14.63
CA LEU A 95 -14.86 -1.41 14.37
C LEU A 95 -15.16 -0.53 13.15
N GLU A 96 -16.43 -0.23 12.90
CA GLU A 96 -16.92 0.48 11.71
C GLU A 96 -16.21 1.83 11.50
N GLY A 97 -16.00 2.59 12.57
CA GLY A 97 -15.24 3.85 12.52
C GLY A 97 -13.82 3.66 12.01
N SER A 98 -13.12 2.62 12.47
CA SER A 98 -11.77 2.29 12.01
C SER A 98 -11.79 1.86 10.53
N ALA A 99 -12.75 1.04 10.12
CA ALA A 99 -12.91 0.65 8.72
C ALA A 99 -13.15 1.85 7.79
N LYS A 100 -13.95 2.83 8.22
CA LYS A 100 -14.18 4.08 7.48
C LYS A 100 -12.90 4.90 7.33
N ILE A 101 -12.10 5.05 8.39
CA ILE A 101 -10.80 5.74 8.33
C ILE A 101 -9.86 5.01 7.35
N ILE A 102 -9.75 3.70 7.43
CA ILE A 102 -8.93 2.90 6.50
C ILE A 102 -9.44 3.05 5.06
N GLY A 103 -10.76 3.17 4.85
CA GLY A 103 -11.34 3.46 3.54
C GLY A 103 -10.89 4.81 2.96
N LEU A 104 -10.75 5.84 3.79
CA LEU A 104 -10.19 7.13 3.35
C LEU A 104 -8.72 6.99 2.96
N ILE A 105 -7.92 6.29 3.76
CA ILE A 105 -6.51 6.00 3.45
C ILE A 105 -6.42 5.24 2.11
N ALA A 106 -7.21 4.19 1.90
CA ALA A 106 -7.20 3.42 0.65
C ALA A 106 -7.53 4.26 -0.60
N ARG A 107 -8.33 5.32 -0.45
CA ARG A 107 -8.60 6.28 -1.53
C ARG A 107 -7.41 7.17 -1.81
N ASP A 108 -6.72 7.64 -0.78
CA ASP A 108 -5.50 8.43 -0.92
C ASP A 108 -4.40 7.60 -1.60
N GLU A 109 -4.21 6.34 -1.19
CA GLU A 109 -3.27 5.41 -1.84
C GLU A 109 -3.61 5.16 -3.31
N SER A 110 -4.89 5.22 -3.69
CA SER A 110 -5.29 5.14 -5.09
C SER A 110 -4.82 6.33 -5.92
N GLN A 111 -4.68 7.53 -5.33
CA GLN A 111 -4.12 8.70 -5.99
C GLN A 111 -2.61 8.58 -6.14
N HIS A 112 -1.89 8.19 -5.09
CA HIS A 112 -0.44 7.97 -5.12
C HIS A 112 -0.07 6.91 -6.17
N MET A 113 -0.81 5.79 -6.19
CA MET A 113 -0.65 4.75 -7.20
C MET A 113 -0.88 5.29 -8.62
N THR A 114 -1.83 6.21 -8.82
CA THR A 114 -2.08 6.81 -10.13
C THR A 114 -0.90 7.67 -10.58
N VAL A 115 -0.25 8.38 -9.66
CA VAL A 115 0.96 9.18 -9.96
C VAL A 115 2.11 8.27 -10.39
N SER A 116 2.43 7.26 -9.59
CA SER A 116 3.51 6.31 -9.88
C SER A 116 3.25 5.53 -11.19
N GLN A 117 2.00 5.12 -11.45
CA GLN A 117 1.57 4.53 -12.71
C GLN A 117 1.81 5.45 -13.91
N ASN A 118 1.45 6.72 -13.79
CA ASN A 118 1.64 7.70 -14.87
C ASN A 118 3.12 7.92 -15.17
N ILE A 119 3.96 8.01 -14.13
CA ILE A 119 5.42 8.12 -14.31
C ILE A 119 5.96 6.92 -15.09
N LEU A 120 5.66 5.70 -14.65
CA LEU A 120 6.11 4.46 -15.31
C LEU A 120 5.64 4.39 -16.78
N ASN A 121 4.39 4.74 -17.06
CA ASN A 121 3.84 4.75 -18.40
C ASN A 121 4.49 5.82 -19.30
N LYS A 122 4.73 7.02 -18.80
CA LYS A 122 5.41 8.10 -19.54
C LYS A 122 6.84 7.72 -19.89
N TRP A 123 7.58 7.12 -18.98
CA TRP A 123 8.92 6.63 -19.27
C TRP A 123 8.92 5.55 -20.37
N LYS A 124 7.94 4.66 -20.38
CA LYS A 124 7.78 3.67 -21.47
C LYS A 124 7.37 4.30 -22.80
N GLN A 125 6.65 5.42 -22.78
CA GLN A 125 6.15 6.12 -23.97
C GLN A 125 7.17 7.03 -24.64
N GLY A 126 8.31 7.32 -24.01
CA GLY A 126 9.40 8.05 -24.61
C GLY A 126 9.63 9.47 -24.09
N ASP A 127 9.02 9.86 -22.97
CA ASP A 127 9.29 11.19 -22.35
C ASP A 127 10.78 11.39 -22.03
N ASP A 128 11.50 10.30 -21.73
CA ASP A 128 12.97 10.26 -21.60
C ASP A 128 13.50 9.03 -22.34
N PRO A 129 14.28 9.20 -23.44
CA PRO A 129 14.79 8.08 -24.23
C PRO A 129 15.66 7.09 -23.46
N GLU A 130 16.44 7.54 -22.46
CA GLU A 130 17.25 6.67 -21.63
C GLU A 130 16.33 5.80 -20.74
N MET A 131 15.22 6.36 -20.25
CA MET A 131 14.25 5.62 -19.43
C MET A 131 13.46 4.59 -20.22
N VAL A 132 13.23 4.79 -21.52
CA VAL A 132 12.62 3.76 -22.41
C VAL A 132 13.47 2.50 -22.42
N THR A 133 14.77 2.66 -22.64
CA THR A 133 15.73 1.53 -22.65
C THR A 133 15.77 0.85 -21.28
N ILE A 134 15.86 1.63 -20.22
CA ILE A 134 15.85 1.13 -18.83
C ILE A 134 14.56 0.35 -18.54
N ALA A 135 13.40 0.88 -18.94
CA ALA A 135 12.12 0.22 -18.72
C ALA A 135 12.04 -1.16 -19.43
N GLN A 136 12.64 -1.28 -20.61
CA GLN A 136 12.71 -2.57 -21.34
C GLN A 136 13.65 -3.55 -20.64
N GLU A 137 14.84 -3.09 -20.25
CA GLU A 137 15.84 -3.92 -19.56
C GLU A 137 15.36 -4.37 -18.16
N GLU A 138 14.61 -3.53 -17.47
CA GLU A 138 14.09 -3.78 -16.11
C GLU A 138 12.75 -4.56 -16.11
N GLU A 139 12.14 -4.82 -17.26
CA GLU A 139 10.82 -5.45 -17.32
C GLU A 139 10.77 -6.77 -16.54
N GLN A 140 11.77 -7.64 -16.68
CA GLN A 140 11.82 -8.90 -15.95
C GLN A 140 12.01 -8.70 -14.44
N ASN A 141 12.78 -7.70 -14.03
CA ASN A 141 12.93 -7.35 -12.62
C ASN A 141 11.59 -6.87 -12.04
N VAL A 142 10.84 -6.04 -12.77
CA VAL A 142 9.51 -5.60 -12.36
C VAL A 142 8.55 -6.79 -12.22
N TYR A 143 8.58 -7.75 -13.15
CA TYR A 143 7.81 -8.99 -12.99
C TYR A 143 8.16 -9.75 -11.70
N ASN A 144 9.45 -9.84 -11.38
CA ASN A 144 9.91 -10.49 -10.15
C ASN A 144 9.42 -9.73 -8.90
N MET A 145 9.52 -8.39 -8.89
CA MET A 145 9.01 -7.55 -7.80
C MET A 145 7.51 -7.76 -7.56
N PHE A 146 6.70 -7.86 -8.63
CA PHE A 146 5.29 -8.19 -8.52
C PHE A 146 5.04 -9.56 -7.90
N LYS A 147 5.76 -10.58 -8.35
CA LYS A 147 5.62 -11.95 -7.83
C LYS A 147 6.03 -12.04 -6.36
N GLU A 148 7.16 -11.45 -6.01
CA GLU A 148 7.66 -11.39 -4.63
C GLU A 148 6.63 -10.71 -3.72
N SER A 149 6.08 -9.57 -4.14
CA SER A 149 5.07 -8.85 -3.35
C SER A 149 3.80 -9.70 -3.14
N VAL A 150 3.36 -10.45 -4.12
CA VAL A 150 2.20 -11.35 -3.98
C VAL A 150 2.49 -12.49 -3.01
N GLU A 151 3.66 -13.11 -3.08
CA GLU A 151 4.02 -14.20 -2.16
C GLU A 151 4.18 -13.69 -0.72
N GLU A 152 4.74 -12.49 -0.53
CA GLU A 152 4.79 -11.85 0.78
C GLU A 152 3.40 -11.52 1.32
N GLU A 153 2.48 -11.03 0.48
CA GLU A 153 1.10 -10.76 0.89
C GLU A 153 0.31 -12.04 1.21
N LYS A 154 0.58 -13.14 0.49
CA LYS A 154 0.02 -14.45 0.83
C LYS A 154 0.54 -14.93 2.19
N SER A 155 1.84 -14.86 2.42
CA SER A 155 2.44 -15.19 3.71
C SER A 155 1.89 -14.31 4.85
N TRP A 156 1.62 -13.04 4.56
CA TRP A 156 0.99 -12.13 5.50
C TRP A 156 -0.47 -12.54 5.81
N ALA A 157 -1.23 -12.93 4.80
CA ALA A 157 -2.59 -13.44 4.98
C ALA A 157 -2.59 -14.71 5.84
N GLU A 158 -1.69 -15.67 5.59
CA GLU A 158 -1.53 -16.88 6.40
C GLU A 158 -1.18 -16.54 7.86
N TYR A 159 -0.28 -15.58 8.07
CA TYR A 159 0.07 -15.12 9.41
C TYR A 159 -1.12 -14.52 10.16
N LEU A 160 -1.91 -13.66 9.49
CA LEU A 160 -3.09 -13.02 10.10
C LEU A 160 -4.18 -14.05 10.46
N PHE A 161 -4.30 -15.12 9.70
CA PHE A 161 -5.34 -16.14 9.87
C PHE A 161 -4.84 -17.44 10.50
N LYS A 162 -3.63 -17.45 11.09
CA LYS A 162 -3.03 -18.62 11.72
C LYS A 162 -3.89 -19.26 12.83
N ASP A 163 -4.65 -18.42 13.53
CA ASP A 163 -5.49 -18.85 14.66
C ASP A 163 -6.97 -19.04 14.28
N GLY A 164 -7.31 -18.86 13.01
CA GLY A 164 -8.66 -19.08 12.49
C GLY A 164 -9.11 -18.03 11.48
N SER A 165 -10.24 -18.29 10.85
CA SER A 165 -10.83 -17.43 9.80
C SER A 165 -11.88 -16.48 10.37
N MET A 166 -12.11 -15.37 9.68
CA MET A 166 -13.24 -14.49 9.93
C MET A 166 -14.47 -14.96 9.10
N ILE A 167 -15.67 -14.54 9.51
CA ILE A 167 -16.87 -14.79 8.71
C ILE A 167 -16.73 -14.06 7.36
N GLY A 168 -16.77 -14.83 6.26
CA GLY A 168 -16.66 -14.30 4.90
C GLY A 168 -15.24 -13.97 4.43
N LEU A 169 -14.20 -14.22 5.24
CA LEU A 169 -12.81 -13.97 4.88
C LEU A 169 -11.85 -15.01 5.47
N ASN A 170 -10.98 -15.54 4.64
CA ASN A 170 -9.90 -16.44 5.01
C ASN A 170 -8.65 -16.22 4.14
N ASP A 171 -7.55 -16.87 4.48
CA ASP A 171 -6.29 -16.82 3.77
C ASP A 171 -6.43 -17.16 2.27
N LYS A 172 -7.17 -18.21 1.92
CA LYS A 172 -7.34 -18.66 0.53
C LYS A 172 -8.09 -17.63 -0.34
N LEU A 173 -9.11 -16.98 0.21
CA LEU A 173 -9.81 -15.89 -0.46
C LEU A 173 -8.88 -14.68 -0.65
N LEU A 174 -8.06 -14.36 0.34
CA LEU A 174 -7.07 -13.29 0.25
C LEU A 174 -5.99 -13.61 -0.77
N HIS A 175 -5.52 -14.85 -0.88
CA HIS A 175 -4.58 -15.28 -1.93
C HIS A 175 -5.14 -15.01 -3.32
N ARG A 176 -6.39 -15.42 -3.58
CA ARG A 176 -7.05 -15.15 -4.87
C ARG A 176 -7.27 -13.67 -5.11
N TYR A 177 -7.59 -12.92 -4.07
CA TYR A 177 -7.79 -11.47 -4.16
C TYR A 177 -6.51 -10.72 -4.50
N VAL A 178 -5.40 -11.02 -3.83
CA VAL A 178 -4.11 -10.36 -4.13
C VAL A 178 -3.60 -10.71 -5.52
N GLU A 179 -3.79 -11.94 -6.00
CA GLU A 179 -3.50 -12.35 -7.38
C GLU A 179 -4.33 -11.55 -8.40
N TRP A 180 -5.60 -11.36 -8.12
CA TRP A 180 -6.50 -10.58 -8.97
C TRP A 180 -6.10 -9.10 -8.98
N VAL A 181 -5.81 -8.51 -7.82
CA VAL A 181 -5.30 -7.14 -7.72
C VAL A 181 -3.99 -7.01 -8.50
N CYS A 182 -3.04 -7.90 -8.31
CA CYS A 182 -1.76 -7.91 -9.01
C CYS A 182 -1.95 -7.90 -10.53
N ASN A 183 -2.77 -8.79 -11.07
CA ASN A 183 -3.06 -8.84 -12.50
C ASN A 183 -3.65 -7.51 -13.03
N ARG A 184 -4.48 -6.83 -12.27
CA ARG A 184 -5.00 -5.49 -12.63
C ARG A 184 -3.89 -4.46 -12.69
N ARG A 185 -3.01 -4.43 -11.69
CA ARG A 185 -1.89 -3.49 -11.61
C ARG A 185 -0.89 -3.71 -12.73
N MET A 186 -0.57 -4.95 -13.03
CA MET A 186 0.30 -5.31 -14.16
C MET A 186 -0.25 -4.76 -15.48
N ARG A 187 -1.53 -4.99 -15.76
CA ARG A 187 -2.16 -4.47 -17.00
C ARG A 187 -2.10 -2.93 -17.08
N SER A 188 -2.27 -2.23 -15.97
CA SER A 188 -2.28 -0.76 -15.95
C SER A 188 -0.94 -0.13 -16.31
N ILE A 189 0.17 -0.88 -16.20
CA ILE A 189 1.51 -0.44 -16.64
C ILE A 189 1.99 -1.22 -17.87
N GLY A 190 1.07 -1.86 -18.60
CA GLY A 190 1.37 -2.55 -19.88
C GLY A 190 2.09 -3.88 -19.74
N LEU A 191 2.06 -4.51 -18.57
CA LEU A 191 2.59 -5.86 -18.36
C LEU A 191 1.51 -6.93 -18.57
N LYS A 192 1.93 -8.12 -19.00
CA LYS A 192 1.02 -9.27 -19.13
C LYS A 192 0.71 -9.86 -17.74
N PRO A 193 -0.55 -10.19 -17.45
CA PRO A 193 -0.92 -10.86 -16.21
C PRO A 193 -0.24 -12.23 -16.09
N VAL A 194 0.10 -12.64 -14.87
CA VAL A 194 0.79 -13.92 -14.60
C VAL A 194 -0.03 -14.93 -13.80
N TYR A 195 -1.13 -14.49 -13.16
CA TYR A 195 -1.98 -15.35 -12.34
C TYR A 195 -3.23 -15.77 -13.10
N ASP A 196 -3.65 -17.01 -12.91
CA ASP A 196 -4.89 -17.56 -13.48
C ASP A 196 -6.11 -17.18 -12.62
N VAL A 197 -6.47 -15.90 -12.72
CA VAL A 197 -7.64 -15.34 -12.04
C VAL A 197 -8.45 -14.54 -13.04
N PRO A 198 -9.78 -14.81 -13.19
CA PRO A 198 -10.63 -14.10 -14.12
C PRO A 198 -10.66 -12.59 -13.86
N ALA A 199 -10.41 -11.78 -14.90
CA ALA A 199 -10.28 -10.33 -14.75
C ALA A 199 -11.56 -9.65 -14.24
N ARG A 200 -12.73 -10.21 -14.57
CA ARG A 200 -14.06 -9.64 -14.24
C ARG A 200 -14.58 -10.07 -12.86
N ASN A 201 -14.02 -11.10 -12.27
CA ASN A 201 -14.52 -11.68 -11.02
C ASN A 201 -13.60 -11.28 -9.87
N ASN A 202 -13.92 -10.17 -9.22
CA ASN A 202 -13.28 -9.82 -7.96
C ASN A 202 -13.61 -10.91 -6.90
N PRO A 203 -12.61 -11.59 -6.32
CA PRO A 203 -12.86 -12.59 -5.28
C PRO A 203 -13.52 -12.02 -4.00
N LEU A 204 -13.34 -10.73 -3.75
CA LEU A 204 -13.91 -10.01 -2.62
C LEU A 204 -14.68 -8.76 -3.12
N PRO A 205 -15.85 -8.94 -3.77
CA PRO A 205 -16.54 -7.83 -4.45
C PRO A 205 -17.00 -6.73 -3.50
N TRP A 206 -17.25 -7.04 -2.25
CA TRP A 206 -17.63 -6.07 -1.22
C TRP A 206 -16.50 -5.07 -0.89
N THR A 207 -15.24 -5.35 -1.22
CA THR A 207 -14.15 -4.39 -1.03
C THR A 207 -14.26 -3.17 -1.94
N GLU A 208 -14.97 -3.27 -3.05
CA GLU A 208 -15.03 -2.21 -4.05
C GLU A 208 -15.70 -0.93 -3.54
N HIS A 209 -16.73 -1.03 -2.71
CA HIS A 209 -17.40 0.14 -2.18
C HIS A 209 -16.55 0.90 -1.15
N TRP A 210 -15.67 0.19 -0.42
CA TRP A 210 -14.75 0.81 0.53
C TRP A 210 -13.64 1.61 -0.15
N ILE A 211 -13.17 1.13 -1.30
CA ILE A 211 -12.05 1.71 -2.06
C ILE A 211 -12.55 2.73 -3.09
N SER A 212 -13.82 2.63 -3.50
CA SER A 212 -14.37 3.49 -4.54
C SER A 212 -14.40 4.96 -4.11
N SER A 213 -13.88 5.82 -4.98
CA SER A 213 -14.03 7.28 -4.86
C SER A 213 -15.37 7.80 -5.42
N LYS A 214 -16.23 6.91 -5.91
CA LYS A 214 -17.58 7.25 -6.39
C LYS A 214 -18.51 7.45 -5.21
N GLY A 215 -18.74 8.70 -4.86
CA GLY A 215 -19.70 9.11 -3.83
C GLY A 215 -19.01 9.71 -2.60
N LEU A 216 -19.48 10.89 -2.22
CA LEU A 216 -19.27 11.63 -0.98
C LEU A 216 -17.82 11.76 -0.50
N GLN A 217 -17.25 12.93 -0.82
CA GLN A 217 -16.21 13.51 0.04
C GLN A 217 -16.87 13.92 1.37
N VAL A 218 -16.94 12.97 2.31
CA VAL A 218 -17.41 13.25 3.66
C VAL A 218 -16.19 13.22 4.57
N ALA A 219 -15.99 14.27 5.34
CA ALA A 219 -14.94 14.29 6.34
C ALA A 219 -15.18 13.18 7.39
N PRO A 220 -14.15 12.59 8.01
CA PRO A 220 -14.32 11.49 8.96
C PRO A 220 -15.34 11.78 10.07
N GLN A 221 -15.39 13.03 10.53
CA GLN A 221 -16.33 13.48 11.54
C GLN A 221 -17.79 13.59 11.08
N GLU A 222 -18.02 13.63 9.76
CA GLU A 222 -19.35 13.71 9.16
C GLU A 222 -19.91 12.32 8.78
N THR A 223 -19.12 11.28 8.98
CA THR A 223 -19.49 9.91 8.63
C THR A 223 -20.23 9.27 9.80
N GLU A 224 -21.53 8.97 9.62
CA GLU A 224 -22.31 8.25 10.63
C GLU A 224 -21.75 6.84 10.86
N VAL A 225 -21.70 6.44 12.13
CA VAL A 225 -21.37 5.08 12.57
C VAL A 225 -22.67 4.38 12.94
N GLU A 226 -23.16 3.49 12.07
CA GLU A 226 -24.43 2.80 12.26
C GLU A 226 -24.44 1.83 13.44
N SER A 227 -23.27 1.30 13.81
CA SER A 227 -23.10 0.36 14.93
C SER A 227 -23.03 1.03 16.30
N TYR A 228 -23.19 2.37 16.37
CA TYR A 228 -23.16 3.07 17.62
C TYR A 228 -24.43 2.77 18.43
N ILE A 229 -24.30 2.02 19.53
CA ILE A 229 -25.43 1.72 20.41
C ILE A 229 -25.76 3.00 21.18
N VAL A 230 -26.76 3.74 20.69
CA VAL A 230 -27.34 4.89 21.39
C VAL A 230 -27.98 4.37 22.70
N GLY A 231 -27.39 4.72 23.83
CA GLY A 231 -27.85 4.27 25.14
C GLY A 231 -26.90 3.34 25.90
N GLY A 232 -25.76 2.96 25.28
CA GLY A 232 -24.68 2.23 25.97
C GLY A 232 -23.85 3.09 26.94
N ILE A 233 -23.99 4.40 26.86
CA ILE A 233 -23.34 5.34 27.81
C ILE A 233 -24.18 5.33 29.09
N LYS A 234 -23.63 4.79 30.19
CA LYS A 234 -24.18 5.02 31.51
C LYS A 234 -24.19 6.52 31.78
N GLN A 235 -25.36 7.16 31.69
CA GLN A 235 -25.51 8.52 32.20
C GLN A 235 -25.43 8.46 33.73
N ASP A 236 -24.31 8.90 34.28
CA ASP A 236 -24.12 9.10 35.71
C ASP A 236 -24.70 10.44 36.21
N VAL A 237 -25.09 11.32 35.26
CA VAL A 237 -25.75 12.59 35.53
C VAL A 237 -27.26 12.36 35.70
N LYS A 238 -27.77 12.45 36.94
CA LYS A 238 -29.19 12.43 37.25
C LYS A 238 -29.77 13.86 37.13
N LYS A 239 -31.13 13.96 36.93
CA LYS A 239 -31.82 15.27 36.79
C LYS A 239 -31.55 16.26 37.92
N ASP A 240 -31.16 15.79 39.08
CA ASP A 240 -30.91 16.53 40.30
C ASP A 240 -29.41 16.69 40.64
N THR A 241 -28.51 16.17 39.83
CA THR A 241 -27.05 16.26 40.08
C THR A 241 -26.56 17.71 40.24
N PHE A 242 -27.23 18.67 39.64
CA PHE A 242 -26.88 20.10 39.70
C PHE A 242 -27.89 20.94 40.50
N SER A 243 -28.84 20.31 41.18
CA SER A 243 -29.87 21.05 41.95
C SER A 243 -29.32 21.85 43.13
N GLY A 244 -28.09 21.58 43.56
CA GLY A 244 -27.39 22.34 44.63
C GLY A 244 -26.57 23.53 44.12
N PHE A 245 -26.41 23.72 42.80
CA PHE A 245 -25.74 24.89 42.25
C PHE A 245 -26.73 26.04 42.09
N LYS A 246 -26.64 27.03 43.01
CA LYS A 246 -27.29 28.33 42.79
C LYS A 246 -26.40 29.18 41.89
N LEU A 247 -26.90 29.50 40.70
CA LEU A 247 -26.36 30.57 39.85
C LEU A 247 -26.61 31.92 40.48
#